data_ae00c1334a90a764e5981259723783e5
#
_entry.id   ae00c1334a90a764e5981259723783e5
#
_cell.length_a   1.000
_cell.length_b   1.000
_cell.length_c   1.000
_cell.angle_alpha   90.00
_cell.angle_beta   90.00
_cell.angle_gamma   90.00
#
_symmetry.space_group_name_H-M   'P 1'
#
loop_
_entity.id
_entity.type
_entity.pdbx_description
1 polymer ?
#
loop_
_entity_poly.entity_id
_entity_poly.type
_entity_poly.pdbx_seq_one_letter_code
_entity_poly.pdbx_strand_id
1 'polypeptide(L)'
;MKAVFYFMLALISMSAYAQSLTKKDVLNTVKKVADNVIKNTTYLYYDRATGELISDISKYGYNKSIVPQNGYNDWKYWNGVIHIGFNRLGEETGIGRYQNYTRKNFEFFFKDYEYLKSKYEGKDQWSFPLAQGINIKELDDCGAMGASLLELYITDKKSEYKTYIDAATEHIMKKQMRLPDGIFSRHKPYFNTVWADDLYMSVPFLARLGKQTGNQAYFDEAVKQIVLFNKYLYDENTGLMWHCYYGDLGENGGTFWGRCNGWMMMATADLLNFLPLNHPKRGEVITLLKRQILNIAQYQSQTGLWHQILNKQDSYLETSCSAMFTYSIAIAVNNGWIDQRYKTIALEGWKGLLTQITKEGAVIGICEGTIIGDDLKFYYDRPAPYNDIHGLGAIFLAGLEVYKLLGDNI
;
A
#
# COMPACT_ATOMS: atom_id res chain seq x y z
N MET A 1 -71.62 -27.78 8.29
CA MET A 1 -70.30 -28.42 8.22
C MET A 1 -69.29 -27.38 7.75
N LYS A 2 -68.46 -26.85 8.66
CA LYS A 2 -67.40 -25.86 8.37
C LYS A 2 -66.11 -26.64 8.23
N ALA A 3 -65.49 -26.62 7.03
CA ALA A 3 -64.17 -27.16 6.79
C ALA A 3 -63.13 -26.12 7.18
N VAL A 4 -62.30 -26.48 8.17
CA VAL A 4 -61.15 -25.65 8.57
C VAL A 4 -59.94 -26.12 7.77
N PHE A 5 -59.42 -25.26 6.91
CA PHE A 5 -58.16 -25.45 6.18
C PHE A 5 -57.02 -24.99 7.08
N TYR A 6 -56.20 -25.92 7.58
CA TYR A 6 -54.92 -25.61 8.21
C TYR A 6 -53.85 -25.39 7.13
N PHE A 7 -53.40 -24.16 7.00
CA PHE A 7 -52.19 -23.84 6.25
C PHE A 7 -50.98 -24.11 7.14
N MET A 8 -50.29 -25.21 6.87
CA MET A 8 -48.97 -25.48 7.45
C MET A 8 -47.94 -24.64 6.71
N LEU A 9 -47.52 -23.51 7.27
CA LEU A 9 -46.32 -22.79 6.83
C LEU A 9 -45.07 -23.59 7.26
N ALA A 10 -44.47 -24.28 6.29
CA ALA A 10 -43.14 -24.83 6.46
C ALA A 10 -42.14 -23.68 6.40
N LEU A 11 -41.70 -23.22 7.55
CA LEU A 11 -40.50 -22.37 7.68
C LEU A 11 -39.26 -23.21 7.31
N ILE A 12 -38.84 -23.16 6.07
CA ILE A 12 -37.52 -23.63 5.66
C ILE A 12 -36.54 -22.64 6.25
N SER A 13 -35.99 -22.93 7.40
CA SER A 13 -34.81 -22.24 7.91
C SER A 13 -33.63 -22.57 6.99
N MET A 14 -33.37 -21.72 6.03
CA MET A 14 -32.08 -21.68 5.33
C MET A 14 -31.04 -21.21 6.35
N SER A 15 -30.57 -22.08 7.21
CA SER A 15 -29.29 -21.90 7.88
C SER A 15 -28.24 -22.15 6.82
N ALA A 16 -27.90 -21.09 6.06
CA ALA A 16 -26.63 -21.02 5.36
C ALA A 16 -25.58 -21.11 6.48
N TYR A 17 -24.99 -22.27 6.67
CA TYR A 17 -23.76 -22.42 7.44
C TYR A 17 -22.76 -21.48 6.79
N ALA A 18 -22.59 -20.27 7.33
CA ALA A 18 -21.50 -19.40 6.98
C ALA A 18 -20.23 -20.19 7.33
N GLN A 19 -19.59 -20.75 6.31
CA GLN A 19 -18.38 -21.52 6.48
C GLN A 19 -17.39 -20.66 7.27
N SER A 20 -16.98 -21.09 8.45
CA SER A 20 -16.09 -20.33 9.32
C SER A 20 -14.78 -20.10 8.57
N LEU A 21 -14.34 -18.84 8.49
CA LEU A 21 -13.07 -18.46 7.87
C LEU A 21 -11.92 -19.18 8.59
N THR A 22 -11.14 -19.98 7.85
CA THR A 22 -9.99 -20.70 8.42
C THR A 22 -8.66 -20.06 8.03
N LYS A 23 -7.62 -20.26 8.85
CA LYS A 23 -6.24 -19.87 8.51
C LYS A 23 -5.83 -20.40 7.14
N LYS A 24 -6.15 -21.65 6.84
CA LYS A 24 -5.85 -22.31 5.55
C LYS A 24 -6.48 -21.57 4.37
N ASP A 25 -7.75 -21.17 4.48
CA ASP A 25 -8.46 -20.48 3.41
C ASP A 25 -7.86 -19.10 3.15
N VAL A 26 -7.54 -18.37 4.22
CA VAL A 26 -6.86 -17.06 4.12
C VAL A 26 -5.53 -17.20 3.40
N LEU A 27 -4.66 -18.10 3.87
CA LEU A 27 -3.33 -18.28 3.30
C LEU A 27 -3.39 -18.79 1.85
N ASN A 28 -4.34 -19.68 1.52
CA ASN A 28 -4.55 -20.14 0.15
C ASN A 28 -5.00 -19.01 -0.76
N THR A 29 -5.82 -18.09 -0.27
CA THR A 29 -6.25 -16.91 -1.04
C THR A 29 -5.08 -15.98 -1.31
N VAL A 30 -4.26 -15.67 -0.30
CA VAL A 30 -3.05 -14.84 -0.48
C VAL A 30 -2.10 -15.49 -1.50
N LYS A 31 -1.86 -16.80 -1.39
CA LYS A 31 -1.02 -17.55 -2.36
C LYS A 31 -1.60 -17.47 -3.77
N LYS A 32 -2.91 -17.58 -3.92
CA LYS A 32 -3.58 -17.49 -5.24
C LYS A 32 -3.34 -16.13 -5.90
N VAL A 33 -3.48 -15.03 -5.15
CA VAL A 33 -3.18 -13.69 -5.68
C VAL A 33 -1.68 -13.54 -5.99
N ALA A 34 -0.81 -14.04 -5.12
CA ALA A 34 0.64 -14.03 -5.35
C ALA A 34 1.05 -14.83 -6.59
N ASP A 35 0.47 -16.00 -6.79
CA ASP A 35 0.74 -16.84 -7.98
C ASP A 35 0.22 -16.17 -9.26
N ASN A 36 -0.90 -15.42 -9.20
CA ASN A 36 -1.35 -14.59 -10.33
C ASN A 36 -0.33 -13.49 -10.66
N VAL A 37 0.19 -12.78 -9.67
CA VAL A 37 1.24 -11.76 -9.87
C VAL A 37 2.49 -12.39 -10.49
N ILE A 38 3.00 -13.51 -9.94
CA ILE A 38 4.19 -14.21 -10.47
C ILE A 38 3.97 -14.65 -11.92
N LYS A 39 2.81 -15.21 -12.23
CA LYS A 39 2.46 -15.66 -13.60
C LYS A 39 2.52 -14.51 -14.61
N ASN A 40 2.16 -13.31 -14.21
CA ASN A 40 2.10 -12.13 -15.06
C ASN A 40 3.39 -11.29 -15.00
N THR A 41 4.38 -11.67 -14.20
CA THR A 41 5.69 -11.00 -14.12
C THR A 41 6.65 -11.63 -15.11
N THR A 42 7.19 -10.82 -16.01
CA THR A 42 8.27 -11.20 -16.93
C THR A 42 9.48 -10.31 -16.69
N TYR A 43 10.66 -10.78 -17.06
CA TYR A 43 11.94 -10.05 -16.91
C TYR A 43 12.51 -9.71 -18.30
N LEU A 44 11.63 -9.15 -19.14
CA LEU A 44 11.92 -8.74 -20.52
C LEU A 44 11.50 -7.29 -20.72
N TYR A 45 12.14 -6.62 -21.66
CA TYR A 45 11.67 -5.37 -22.23
C TYR A 45 10.83 -5.63 -23.47
N TYR A 46 10.09 -4.62 -23.87
CA TYR A 46 9.18 -4.68 -24.99
C TYR A 46 9.15 -3.32 -25.68
N ASP A 47 9.30 -3.32 -27.01
CA ASP A 47 9.11 -2.10 -27.79
C ASP A 47 7.64 -1.96 -28.19
N ARG A 48 6.97 -0.95 -27.62
CA ARG A 48 5.55 -0.65 -27.91
C ARG A 48 5.28 -0.29 -29.36
N ALA A 49 6.28 0.22 -30.10
CA ALA A 49 6.12 0.64 -31.47
C ALA A 49 6.18 -0.55 -32.46
N THR A 50 7.02 -1.53 -32.18
CA THR A 50 7.25 -2.68 -33.08
C THR A 50 6.61 -3.98 -32.59
N GLY A 51 6.31 -4.09 -31.30
CA GLY A 51 5.87 -5.35 -30.67
C GLY A 51 7.01 -6.31 -30.36
N GLU A 52 8.26 -5.91 -30.55
CA GLU A 52 9.44 -6.76 -30.35
C GLU A 52 9.73 -6.97 -28.86
N LEU A 53 10.02 -8.23 -28.47
CA LEU A 53 10.53 -8.57 -27.15
C LEU A 53 12.05 -8.39 -27.13
N ILE A 54 12.55 -7.65 -26.13
CA ILE A 54 13.95 -7.29 -25.98
C ILE A 54 14.49 -7.89 -24.70
N SER A 55 15.49 -8.74 -24.81
CA SER A 55 16.18 -9.35 -23.65
C SER A 55 17.38 -8.55 -23.17
N ASP A 56 17.95 -7.70 -24.03
CA ASP A 56 19.16 -6.90 -23.78
C ASP A 56 18.94 -5.45 -24.24
N ILE A 57 18.54 -4.59 -23.31
CA ILE A 57 18.25 -3.19 -23.58
C ILE A 57 19.53 -2.39 -23.90
N SER A 58 20.72 -2.88 -23.56
CA SER A 58 21.99 -2.17 -23.76
C SER A 58 22.34 -1.92 -25.22
N LYS A 59 21.73 -2.67 -26.13
CA LYS A 59 21.89 -2.53 -27.59
C LYS A 59 21.12 -1.35 -28.19
N TYR A 60 20.26 -0.71 -27.41
CA TYR A 60 19.38 0.36 -27.89
C TYR A 60 19.81 1.73 -27.33
N GLY A 61 19.58 2.78 -28.12
CA GLY A 61 19.70 4.16 -27.66
C GLY A 61 18.54 4.58 -26.75
N TYR A 62 18.46 5.88 -26.42
CA TYR A 62 17.28 6.43 -25.76
C TYR A 62 16.05 6.23 -26.64
N ASN A 63 15.08 5.44 -26.17
CA ASN A 63 13.86 5.16 -26.89
C ASN A 63 12.70 5.01 -25.89
N LYS A 64 11.75 5.94 -25.94
CA LYS A 64 10.58 5.96 -25.04
C LYS A 64 9.60 4.81 -25.28
N SER A 65 9.67 4.13 -26.44
CA SER A 65 8.80 2.98 -26.73
C SER A 65 9.27 1.69 -26.07
N ILE A 66 10.55 1.59 -25.69
CA ILE A 66 11.10 0.43 -25.01
C ILE A 66 10.83 0.54 -23.52
N VAL A 67 10.03 -0.39 -22.97
CA VAL A 67 9.60 -0.40 -21.57
C VAL A 67 9.66 -1.84 -21.03
N PRO A 68 9.64 -2.06 -19.70
CA PRO A 68 9.37 -3.39 -19.16
C PRO A 68 8.06 -3.95 -19.73
N GLN A 69 8.03 -5.25 -20.04
CA GLN A 69 6.89 -5.90 -20.69
C GLN A 69 5.61 -5.88 -19.86
N ASN A 70 5.73 -5.66 -18.56
CA ASN A 70 4.61 -5.63 -17.62
C ASN A 70 4.85 -4.59 -16.51
N GLY A 71 3.77 -4.17 -15.83
CA GLY A 71 3.84 -3.17 -14.75
C GLY A 71 4.45 -3.70 -13.44
N TYR A 72 4.64 -5.01 -13.28
CA TYR A 72 5.19 -5.61 -12.06
C TYR A 72 6.71 -5.44 -11.91
N ASN A 73 7.40 -5.03 -12.98
CA ASN A 73 8.83 -4.71 -12.96
C ASN A 73 9.11 -3.20 -12.94
N ASP A 74 8.08 -2.36 -12.98
CA ASP A 74 8.25 -0.90 -12.96
C ASP A 74 8.85 -0.45 -11.62
N TRP A 75 9.69 0.58 -11.66
CA TRP A 75 10.15 1.24 -10.44
C TRP A 75 9.09 2.22 -9.95
N LYS A 76 8.05 1.70 -9.30
CA LYS A 76 6.90 2.46 -8.81
C LYS A 76 6.55 2.03 -7.39
N TYR A 77 6.01 2.94 -6.59
CA TYR A 77 5.71 2.72 -5.18
C TYR A 77 4.84 1.47 -4.93
N TRP A 78 3.86 1.20 -5.78
CA TRP A 78 2.99 0.02 -5.63
C TRP A 78 3.75 -1.31 -5.71
N ASN A 79 4.82 -1.38 -6.51
CA ASN A 79 5.69 -2.55 -6.55
C ASN A 79 6.50 -2.68 -5.25
N GLY A 80 6.90 -1.57 -4.63
CA GLY A 80 7.52 -1.60 -3.30
C GLY A 80 6.61 -2.26 -2.25
N VAL A 81 5.31 -1.94 -2.27
CA VAL A 81 4.32 -2.57 -1.37
C VAL A 81 4.12 -4.06 -1.69
N ILE A 82 4.05 -4.42 -2.98
CA ILE A 82 4.00 -5.82 -3.43
C ILE A 82 5.23 -6.60 -2.95
N HIS A 83 6.43 -6.03 -3.09
CA HIS A 83 7.67 -6.65 -2.64
C HIS A 83 7.67 -6.92 -1.13
N ILE A 84 7.23 -5.95 -0.31
CA ILE A 84 7.07 -6.15 1.15
C ILE A 84 6.07 -7.29 1.41
N GLY A 85 4.95 -7.33 0.67
CA GLY A 85 3.96 -8.41 0.78
C GLY A 85 4.56 -9.78 0.44
N PHE A 86 5.36 -9.88 -0.63
CA PHE A 86 6.07 -11.12 -0.99
C PHE A 86 7.12 -11.52 0.05
N ASN A 87 7.86 -10.56 0.61
CA ASN A 87 8.81 -10.84 1.67
C ASN A 87 8.11 -11.49 2.87
N ARG A 88 6.99 -10.91 3.33
CA ARG A 88 6.18 -11.46 4.43
C ARG A 88 5.58 -12.83 4.09
N LEU A 89 5.05 -13.00 2.87
CA LEU A 89 4.51 -14.30 2.43
C LEU A 89 5.61 -15.36 2.35
N GLY A 90 6.79 -14.97 1.88
CA GLY A 90 7.95 -15.84 1.83
C GLY A 90 8.44 -16.27 3.21
N GLU A 91 8.49 -15.33 4.17
CA GLU A 91 8.81 -15.59 5.59
C GLU A 91 7.80 -16.55 6.22
N GLU A 92 6.50 -16.31 6.03
CA GLU A 92 5.43 -17.11 6.62
C GLU A 92 5.36 -18.54 6.05
N THR A 93 5.66 -18.69 4.76
CA THR A 93 5.45 -19.99 4.08
C THR A 93 6.71 -20.80 3.83
N GLY A 94 7.89 -20.18 3.86
CA GLY A 94 9.16 -20.80 3.46
C GLY A 94 9.24 -21.16 1.96
N ILE A 95 8.26 -20.70 1.13
CA ILE A 95 8.19 -21.09 -0.28
C ILE A 95 9.16 -20.25 -1.13
N GLY A 96 10.14 -20.89 -1.74
CA GLY A 96 11.24 -20.23 -2.44
C GLY A 96 10.82 -19.27 -3.56
N ARG A 97 9.71 -19.53 -4.32
CA ARG A 97 9.25 -18.60 -5.36
C ARG A 97 8.78 -17.27 -4.79
N TYR A 98 8.20 -17.24 -3.59
CA TYR A 98 7.78 -16.01 -2.90
C TYR A 98 8.98 -15.29 -2.28
N GLN A 99 9.89 -16.03 -1.62
CA GLN A 99 11.12 -15.48 -1.04
C GLN A 99 12.02 -14.78 -2.07
N ASN A 100 12.03 -15.28 -3.32
CA ASN A 100 12.90 -14.78 -4.37
C ASN A 100 12.24 -13.73 -5.30
N TYR A 101 10.96 -13.44 -5.13
CA TYR A 101 10.25 -12.51 -6.02
C TYR A 101 10.87 -11.11 -5.99
N THR A 102 11.02 -10.54 -4.81
CA THR A 102 11.62 -9.21 -4.59
C THR A 102 13.05 -9.16 -5.15
N ARG A 103 13.87 -10.17 -4.85
CA ARG A 103 15.25 -10.27 -5.37
C ARG A 103 15.30 -10.22 -6.89
N LYS A 104 14.51 -11.02 -7.58
CA LYS A 104 14.48 -11.08 -9.05
C LYS A 104 14.09 -9.75 -9.68
N ASN A 105 13.15 -9.01 -9.07
CA ASN A 105 12.72 -7.69 -9.55
C ASN A 105 13.86 -6.67 -9.41
N PHE A 106 14.54 -6.63 -8.26
CA PHE A 106 15.69 -5.73 -8.10
C PHE A 106 16.87 -6.13 -8.99
N GLU A 107 17.15 -7.42 -9.17
CA GLU A 107 18.18 -7.88 -10.10
C GLU A 107 17.88 -7.48 -11.54
N PHE A 108 16.62 -7.52 -11.98
CA PHE A 108 16.21 -7.04 -13.30
C PHE A 108 16.51 -5.56 -13.49
N PHE A 109 16.21 -4.71 -12.50
CA PHE A 109 16.51 -3.28 -12.56
C PHE A 109 18.01 -2.99 -12.49
N PHE A 110 18.70 -3.55 -11.49
CA PHE A 110 20.10 -3.21 -11.24
C PHE A 110 21.07 -3.81 -12.25
N LYS A 111 20.69 -4.91 -12.93
CA LYS A 111 21.45 -5.48 -14.04
C LYS A 111 21.77 -4.43 -15.12
N ASP A 112 20.81 -3.59 -15.42
CA ASP A 112 20.89 -2.59 -16.50
C ASP A 112 21.05 -1.16 -15.97
N TYR A 113 21.28 -0.98 -14.66
CA TYR A 113 21.22 0.33 -13.98
C TYR A 113 22.12 1.39 -14.58
N GLU A 114 23.42 1.09 -14.78
CA GLU A 114 24.38 2.06 -15.34
C GLU A 114 24.02 2.44 -16.79
N TYR A 115 23.56 1.50 -17.55
CA TYR A 115 23.07 1.76 -18.91
C TYR A 115 21.82 2.66 -18.86
N LEU A 116 20.82 2.30 -18.06
CA LEU A 116 19.60 3.08 -17.90
C LEU A 116 19.90 4.50 -17.41
N LYS A 117 20.78 4.65 -16.43
CA LYS A 117 21.25 5.93 -15.92
C LYS A 117 21.86 6.78 -17.04
N SER A 118 22.77 6.22 -17.81
CA SER A 118 23.40 6.92 -18.94
C SER A 118 22.41 7.45 -19.99
N LYS A 119 21.24 6.82 -20.13
CA LYS A 119 20.22 7.16 -21.14
C LYS A 119 19.09 8.02 -20.60
N TYR A 120 18.71 7.85 -19.35
CA TYR A 120 17.48 8.41 -18.78
C TYR A 120 17.71 9.42 -17.64
N GLU A 121 18.94 9.56 -17.10
CA GLU A 121 19.25 10.55 -16.07
C GLU A 121 18.90 11.96 -16.54
N GLY A 122 18.21 12.71 -15.71
CA GLY A 122 17.76 14.08 -16.00
C GLY A 122 16.61 14.20 -17.01
N LYS A 123 16.12 13.06 -17.57
CA LYS A 123 14.96 13.05 -18.46
C LYS A 123 13.66 12.91 -17.69
N ASP A 124 12.54 13.06 -18.39
CA ASP A 124 11.20 12.92 -17.82
C ASP A 124 11.01 11.56 -17.14
N GLN A 125 10.84 11.58 -15.82
CA GLN A 125 10.65 10.39 -14.99
C GLN A 125 9.34 9.64 -15.22
N TRP A 126 8.37 10.27 -15.89
CA TRP A 126 7.07 9.66 -16.19
C TRP A 126 7.04 8.94 -17.54
N SER A 127 7.97 9.28 -18.44
CA SER A 127 7.98 8.73 -19.79
C SER A 127 8.56 7.32 -19.88
N PHE A 128 9.28 6.87 -18.84
CA PHE A 128 9.91 5.56 -18.80
C PHE A 128 9.68 4.92 -17.41
N PRO A 129 9.09 3.72 -17.32
CA PRO A 129 8.66 3.12 -16.05
C PRO A 129 9.75 2.99 -14.98
N LEU A 130 11.01 2.74 -15.39
CA LEU A 130 12.15 2.60 -14.48
C LEU A 130 12.83 3.94 -14.12
N ALA A 131 12.45 5.03 -14.76
CA ALA A 131 13.15 6.33 -14.61
C ALA A 131 13.04 6.91 -13.18
N GLN A 132 12.02 6.56 -12.41
CA GLN A 132 11.90 6.96 -11.00
C GLN A 132 13.03 6.37 -10.14
N GLY A 133 13.49 5.16 -10.44
CA GLY A 133 14.65 4.55 -9.78
C GLY A 133 15.99 5.23 -10.10
N ILE A 134 16.02 6.05 -11.16
CA ILE A 134 17.21 6.79 -11.60
C ILE A 134 17.12 8.25 -11.14
N ASN A 135 15.95 8.88 -11.30
CA ASN A 135 15.69 10.29 -11.06
C ASN A 135 14.81 10.46 -9.82
N ILE A 136 15.39 10.40 -8.63
CA ILE A 136 14.66 10.62 -7.38
C ILE A 136 14.33 12.13 -7.26
N LYS A 137 13.02 12.46 -7.31
CA LYS A 137 12.50 13.82 -7.19
C LYS A 137 11.40 13.96 -6.15
N GLU A 138 10.61 12.90 -5.96
CA GLU A 138 9.48 12.85 -5.04
C GLU A 138 9.60 11.61 -4.14
N LEU A 139 8.83 11.56 -3.07
CA LEU A 139 8.81 10.42 -2.16
C LEU A 139 8.33 9.13 -2.84
N ASP A 140 7.43 9.24 -3.81
CA ASP A 140 6.95 8.11 -4.63
C ASP A 140 8.09 7.39 -5.36
N ASP A 141 9.17 8.12 -5.69
CA ASP A 141 10.29 7.58 -6.47
C ASP A 141 11.16 6.63 -5.65
N CYS A 142 11.19 6.81 -4.31
CA CYS A 142 12.18 6.12 -3.50
C CYS A 142 11.65 5.45 -2.23
N GLY A 143 10.55 5.93 -1.64
CA GLY A 143 10.17 5.50 -0.30
C GLY A 143 9.74 4.04 -0.21
N ALA A 144 8.66 3.65 -0.87
CA ALA A 144 8.15 2.27 -0.79
C ALA A 144 9.10 1.26 -1.45
N MET A 145 9.70 1.61 -2.61
CA MET A 145 10.71 0.77 -3.27
C MET A 145 11.97 0.66 -2.41
N GLY A 146 12.45 1.76 -1.85
CA GLY A 146 13.59 1.76 -0.93
C GLY A 146 13.33 0.96 0.34
N ALA A 147 12.10 1.00 0.89
CA ALA A 147 11.71 0.19 2.05
C ALA A 147 11.84 -1.31 1.78
N SER A 148 11.35 -1.77 0.61
CA SER A 148 11.48 -3.18 0.22
C SER A 148 12.92 -3.57 -0.14
N LEU A 149 13.71 -2.64 -0.71
CA LEU A 149 15.13 -2.86 -0.98
C LEU A 149 15.95 -2.96 0.32
N LEU A 150 15.63 -2.15 1.35
CA LEU A 150 16.24 -2.27 2.66
C LEU A 150 16.03 -3.66 3.27
N GLU A 151 14.83 -4.25 3.14
CA GLU A 151 14.58 -5.62 3.59
C GLU A 151 15.46 -6.63 2.85
N LEU A 152 15.58 -6.53 1.53
CA LEU A 152 16.47 -7.39 0.74
C LEU A 152 17.93 -7.18 1.13
N TYR A 153 18.34 -5.93 1.37
CA TYR A 153 19.71 -5.57 1.73
C TYR A 153 20.18 -6.20 3.05
N ILE A 154 19.28 -6.67 3.92
CA ILE A 154 19.65 -7.39 5.15
C ILE A 154 20.43 -8.67 4.79
N THR A 155 20.00 -9.39 3.77
CA THR A 155 20.55 -10.71 3.37
C THR A 155 21.43 -10.64 2.12
N ASP A 156 21.31 -9.59 1.29
CA ASP A 156 22.01 -9.42 0.02
C ASP A 156 22.70 -8.04 -0.02
N LYS A 157 23.97 -8.00 0.43
CA LYS A 157 24.76 -6.77 0.67
C LYS A 157 25.44 -6.25 -0.60
N LYS A 158 24.71 -6.14 -1.72
CA LYS A 158 25.25 -5.60 -2.97
C LYS A 158 25.55 -4.10 -2.84
N SER A 159 26.64 -3.65 -3.44
CA SER A 159 27.10 -2.25 -3.39
C SER A 159 26.12 -1.30 -4.09
N GLU A 160 25.54 -1.73 -5.21
CA GLU A 160 24.55 -0.96 -5.96
C GLU A 160 23.27 -0.73 -5.16
N TYR A 161 22.83 -1.71 -4.34
CA TYR A 161 21.71 -1.54 -3.42
C TYR A 161 22.02 -0.47 -2.37
N LYS A 162 23.23 -0.52 -1.80
CA LYS A 162 23.69 0.47 -0.81
C LYS A 162 23.70 1.88 -1.42
N THR A 163 24.25 2.02 -2.63
CA THR A 163 24.31 3.30 -3.34
C THR A 163 22.92 3.91 -3.51
N TYR A 164 21.93 3.10 -3.91
CA TYR A 164 20.56 3.55 -4.04
C TYR A 164 19.93 3.91 -2.68
N ILE A 165 20.13 3.08 -1.65
CA ILE A 165 19.63 3.34 -0.29
C ILE A 165 20.18 4.67 0.25
N ASP A 166 21.46 4.96 0.00
CA ASP A 166 22.07 6.21 0.42
C ASP A 166 21.49 7.42 -0.33
N ALA A 167 21.25 7.27 -1.63
CA ALA A 167 20.62 8.32 -2.43
C ALA A 167 19.17 8.60 -1.98
N ALA A 168 18.39 7.56 -1.69
CA ALA A 168 17.04 7.67 -1.14
C ALA A 168 17.05 8.32 0.25
N THR A 169 18.01 7.94 1.11
CA THR A 169 18.19 8.54 2.44
C THR A 169 18.50 10.03 2.35
N GLU A 170 19.44 10.41 1.47
CA GLU A 170 19.79 11.80 1.24
C GLU A 170 18.59 12.62 0.73
N HIS A 171 17.79 12.02 -0.18
CA HIS A 171 16.60 12.68 -0.70
C HIS A 171 15.58 12.91 0.42
N ILE A 172 15.15 11.86 1.10
CA ILE A 172 14.09 11.94 2.12
C ILE A 172 14.50 12.86 3.27
N MET A 173 15.74 12.72 3.76
CA MET A 173 16.18 13.47 4.94
C MET A 173 16.53 14.93 4.65
N LYS A 174 17.04 15.26 3.43
CA LYS A 174 17.62 16.58 3.18
C LYS A 174 17.06 17.30 1.96
N LYS A 175 16.62 16.59 0.91
CA LYS A 175 16.24 17.23 -0.37
C LYS A 175 14.74 17.34 -0.55
N GLN A 176 13.95 16.45 0.08
CA GLN A 176 12.50 16.47 -0.01
C GLN A 176 11.97 17.83 0.47
N MET A 177 11.12 18.42 -0.35
CA MET A 177 10.46 19.68 -0.05
C MET A 177 9.67 19.59 1.26
N ARG A 178 9.63 20.69 2.01
CA ARG A 178 8.94 20.77 3.31
C ARG A 178 8.31 22.15 3.48
N LEU A 179 7.18 22.18 4.20
CA LEU A 179 6.66 23.42 4.75
C LEU A 179 7.55 23.89 5.94
N PRO A 180 7.38 25.12 6.43
CA PRO A 180 8.26 25.71 7.46
C PRO A 180 8.41 24.93 8.75
N ASP A 181 7.38 24.15 9.16
CA ASP A 181 7.45 23.29 10.36
C ASP A 181 8.08 21.93 10.09
N GLY A 182 8.44 21.66 8.84
CA GLY A 182 9.19 20.49 8.39
C GLY A 182 8.34 19.30 7.96
N ILE A 183 7.02 19.46 7.78
CA ILE A 183 6.19 18.45 7.13
C ILE A 183 6.59 18.30 5.66
N PHE A 184 6.61 17.07 5.14
CA PHE A 184 6.86 16.82 3.72
C PHE A 184 5.79 17.44 2.84
N SER A 185 6.21 18.01 1.72
CA SER A 185 5.34 18.63 0.72
C SER A 185 5.85 18.36 -0.69
N ARG A 186 5.04 18.66 -1.69
CA ARG A 186 5.32 18.44 -3.12
C ARG A 186 5.40 19.74 -3.90
N HIS A 187 6.14 19.67 -5.03
CA HIS A 187 6.15 20.72 -6.04
C HIS A 187 5.01 20.61 -7.04
N LYS A 188 4.49 19.42 -7.26
CA LYS A 188 3.49 19.10 -8.30
C LYS A 188 2.34 18.27 -7.73
N PRO A 189 1.11 18.41 -8.29
CA PRO A 189 0.73 19.36 -9.36
C PRO A 189 0.69 20.80 -8.88
N TYR A 190 0.52 21.04 -7.58
CA TYR A 190 0.51 22.36 -6.95
C TYR A 190 1.66 22.49 -5.96
N PHE A 191 2.34 23.62 -5.99
CA PHE A 191 3.45 23.91 -5.09
C PHE A 191 2.99 23.95 -3.63
N ASN A 192 3.87 23.59 -2.69
CA ASN A 192 3.59 23.56 -1.27
C ASN A 192 2.39 22.69 -0.84
N THR A 193 2.07 21.63 -1.59
CA THR A 193 1.00 20.70 -1.17
C THR A 193 1.52 19.55 -0.32
N VAL A 194 0.76 19.22 0.74
CA VAL A 194 0.95 18.00 1.55
C VAL A 194 -0.07 16.97 1.07
N TRP A 195 0.39 15.80 0.67
CA TRP A 195 -0.47 14.68 0.26
C TRP A 195 -0.44 13.59 1.32
N ALA A 196 -1.61 13.09 1.72
CA ALA A 196 -1.71 12.01 2.71
C ALA A 196 -0.89 10.77 2.33
N ASP A 197 -0.78 10.49 1.03
CA ASP A 197 -0.02 9.38 0.46
C ASP A 197 1.47 9.42 0.83
N ASP A 198 2.05 10.63 0.93
CA ASP A 198 3.46 10.85 1.22
C ASP A 198 3.91 10.28 2.55
N LEU A 199 2.98 10.08 3.49
CA LEU A 199 3.30 9.45 4.74
C LEU A 199 3.78 8.00 4.52
N TYR A 200 3.10 7.24 3.66
CA TYR A 200 3.55 5.87 3.34
C TYR A 200 4.76 5.88 2.40
N MET A 201 4.90 6.91 1.57
CA MET A 201 6.04 7.05 0.67
C MET A 201 7.33 7.49 1.38
N SER A 202 7.33 7.61 2.70
CA SER A 202 8.50 8.00 3.49
C SER A 202 8.70 7.15 4.75
N VAL A 203 7.68 7.02 5.58
CA VAL A 203 7.77 6.41 6.92
C VAL A 203 8.23 4.94 6.90
N PRO A 204 7.74 4.05 6.02
CA PRO A 204 8.22 2.67 5.95
C PRO A 204 9.72 2.54 5.66
N PHE A 205 10.27 3.43 4.84
CA PHE A 205 11.71 3.49 4.56
C PHE A 205 12.49 3.92 5.81
N LEU A 206 12.09 5.04 6.43
CA LEU A 206 12.74 5.57 7.63
C LEU A 206 12.70 4.58 8.80
N ALA A 207 11.57 3.88 8.99
CA ALA A 207 11.43 2.86 10.04
C ALA A 207 12.43 1.72 9.87
N ARG A 208 12.59 1.18 8.66
CA ARG A 208 13.55 0.11 8.34
C ARG A 208 14.98 0.60 8.44
N LEU A 209 15.25 1.80 7.95
CA LEU A 209 16.58 2.39 8.02
C LEU A 209 17.01 2.62 9.49
N GLY A 210 16.11 3.15 10.31
CA GLY A 210 16.32 3.31 11.74
C GLY A 210 16.62 1.97 12.43
N LYS A 211 15.87 0.91 12.09
CA LYS A 211 16.09 -0.43 12.61
C LYS A 211 17.44 -1.02 12.21
N GLN A 212 17.84 -0.86 10.93
CA GLN A 212 19.09 -1.43 10.42
C GLN A 212 20.35 -0.70 10.92
N THR A 213 20.25 0.62 11.09
CA THR A 213 21.39 1.47 11.45
C THR A 213 21.50 1.73 12.95
N GLY A 214 20.41 1.54 13.71
CA GLY A 214 20.31 1.96 15.10
C GLY A 214 20.25 3.49 15.29
N ASN A 215 20.17 4.27 14.20
CA ASN A 215 20.16 5.73 14.28
C ASN A 215 18.76 6.25 14.60
N GLN A 216 18.61 6.83 15.79
CA GLN A 216 17.37 7.37 16.33
C GLN A 216 16.76 8.47 15.46
N ALA A 217 17.59 9.27 14.76
CA ALA A 217 17.12 10.38 13.94
C ALA A 217 16.10 9.97 12.85
N TYR A 218 16.21 8.74 12.34
CA TYR A 218 15.25 8.22 11.35
C TYR A 218 13.89 7.90 11.98
N PHE A 219 13.88 7.37 13.19
CA PHE A 219 12.64 7.17 13.93
C PHE A 219 12.00 8.49 14.36
N ASP A 220 12.81 9.45 14.82
CA ASP A 220 12.33 10.78 15.23
C ASP A 220 11.68 11.51 14.04
N GLU A 221 12.29 11.43 12.85
CA GLU A 221 11.73 12.01 11.63
C GLU A 221 10.42 11.29 11.24
N ALA A 222 10.37 9.96 11.24
CA ALA A 222 9.16 9.21 10.94
C ALA A 222 8.01 9.57 11.90
N VAL A 223 8.27 9.64 13.20
CA VAL A 223 7.29 10.04 14.22
C VAL A 223 6.84 11.48 14.01
N LYS A 224 7.79 12.40 13.72
CA LYS A 224 7.48 13.80 13.41
C LYS A 224 6.50 13.91 12.25
N GLN A 225 6.76 13.16 11.16
CA GLN A 225 5.88 13.18 9.99
C GLN A 225 4.48 12.64 10.33
N ILE A 226 4.35 11.53 11.06
CA ILE A 226 3.04 11.02 11.49
C ILE A 226 2.26 12.08 12.29
N VAL A 227 2.90 12.76 13.23
CA VAL A 227 2.26 13.78 14.04
C VAL A 227 1.81 14.99 13.19
N LEU A 228 2.70 15.47 12.31
CA LEU A 228 2.40 16.61 11.45
C LEU A 228 1.31 16.30 10.42
N PHE A 229 1.37 15.14 9.75
CA PHE A 229 0.32 14.75 8.81
C PHE A 229 -1.05 14.65 9.49
N ASN A 230 -1.11 14.09 10.70
CA ASN A 230 -2.36 14.10 11.49
C ASN A 230 -2.82 15.53 11.86
N LYS A 231 -1.90 16.44 12.16
CA LYS A 231 -2.22 17.83 12.47
C LYS A 231 -2.85 18.56 11.27
N TYR A 232 -2.32 18.33 10.05
CA TYR A 232 -2.74 19.06 8.86
C TYR A 232 -3.96 18.45 8.16
N LEU A 233 -4.09 17.13 8.19
CA LEU A 233 -5.07 16.43 7.35
C LEU A 233 -6.29 15.91 8.11
N TYR A 234 -6.23 15.84 9.43
CA TYR A 234 -7.34 15.29 10.20
C TYR A 234 -8.52 16.28 10.28
N ASP A 235 -9.70 15.80 9.91
CA ASP A 235 -10.96 16.52 10.06
C ASP A 235 -11.69 16.06 11.32
N GLU A 236 -11.90 16.96 12.27
CA GLU A 236 -12.51 16.65 13.57
C GLU A 236 -14.01 16.31 13.45
N ASN A 237 -14.69 16.79 12.41
CA ASN A 237 -16.14 16.57 12.25
C ASN A 237 -16.44 15.15 11.74
N THR A 238 -15.61 14.63 10.85
CA THR A 238 -15.78 13.30 10.24
C THR A 238 -14.89 12.25 10.87
N GLY A 239 -13.78 12.65 11.49
CA GLY A 239 -12.74 11.76 11.98
C GLY A 239 -11.87 11.15 10.88
N LEU A 240 -11.95 11.65 9.66
CA LEU A 240 -11.23 11.18 8.49
C LEU A 240 -10.07 12.10 8.11
N MET A 241 -9.21 11.63 7.20
CA MET A 241 -8.12 12.43 6.65
C MET A 241 -8.49 12.99 5.29
N TRP A 242 -8.28 14.30 5.10
CA TRP A 242 -8.31 14.94 3.80
C TRP A 242 -7.22 14.36 2.89
N HIS A 243 -7.45 14.32 1.59
CA HIS A 243 -6.45 13.85 0.62
C HIS A 243 -5.22 14.74 0.60
N CYS A 244 -5.40 16.06 0.72
CA CYS A 244 -4.30 16.99 0.73
C CYS A 244 -4.56 18.25 1.60
N TYR A 245 -3.48 19.01 1.79
CA TYR A 245 -3.48 20.36 2.33
C TYR A 245 -2.69 21.27 1.41
N TYR A 246 -3.25 22.40 1.05
CA TYR A 246 -2.64 23.44 0.23
C TYR A 246 -1.92 24.45 1.12
N GLY A 247 -0.59 24.36 1.24
CA GLY A 247 0.20 25.17 2.15
C GLY A 247 0.12 26.67 1.89
N ASP A 248 0.04 27.09 0.63
CA ASP A 248 -0.07 28.50 0.24
C ASP A 248 -1.46 29.09 0.50
N LEU A 249 -2.51 28.25 0.52
CA LEU A 249 -3.88 28.66 0.81
C LEU A 249 -4.25 28.53 2.29
N GLY A 250 -3.55 27.65 3.02
CA GLY A 250 -3.85 27.38 4.41
C GLY A 250 -5.08 26.50 4.63
N GLU A 251 -5.49 25.69 3.63
CA GLU A 251 -6.72 24.90 3.67
C GLU A 251 -6.55 23.48 3.13
N ASN A 252 -7.45 22.59 3.57
CA ASN A 252 -7.51 21.21 3.08
C ASN A 252 -8.24 21.14 1.74
N GLY A 253 -7.89 20.12 0.93
CA GLY A 253 -8.45 19.92 -0.39
C GLY A 253 -8.65 18.45 -0.75
N GLY A 254 -9.23 18.25 -1.93
CA GLY A 254 -9.64 16.95 -2.40
C GLY A 254 -10.89 16.47 -1.66
N THR A 255 -10.86 15.23 -1.17
CA THR A 255 -11.96 14.63 -0.41
C THR A 255 -11.42 13.62 0.60
N PHE A 256 -12.29 12.97 1.36
CA PHE A 256 -11.94 11.83 2.25
C PHE A 256 -11.78 10.55 1.41
N TRP A 257 -10.80 10.54 0.54
CA TRP A 257 -10.50 9.43 -0.34
C TRP A 257 -10.04 8.20 0.47
N GLY A 258 -10.61 7.02 0.18
CA GLY A 258 -10.36 5.82 0.97
C GLY A 258 -8.89 5.42 0.99
N ARG A 259 -8.22 5.39 -0.18
CA ARG A 259 -6.82 4.95 -0.26
C ARG A 259 -5.85 5.88 0.46
N CYS A 260 -6.05 7.20 0.44
CA CYS A 260 -5.16 8.10 1.18
C CYS A 260 -5.27 7.89 2.70
N ASN A 261 -6.49 7.69 3.22
CA ASN A 261 -6.72 7.28 4.61
C ASN A 261 -6.05 5.93 4.92
N GLY A 262 -6.09 4.99 3.97
CA GLY A 262 -5.39 3.70 4.07
C GLY A 262 -3.88 3.86 4.18
N TRP A 263 -3.26 4.72 3.37
CA TRP A 263 -1.84 5.01 3.45
C TRP A 263 -1.42 5.58 4.79
N MET A 264 -2.20 6.51 5.34
CA MET A 264 -1.97 7.09 6.67
C MET A 264 -1.93 6.02 7.75
N MET A 265 -2.91 5.11 7.75
CA MET A 265 -3.00 4.03 8.73
C MET A 265 -1.88 2.99 8.54
N MET A 266 -1.61 2.57 7.30
CA MET A 266 -0.54 1.61 7.01
C MET A 266 0.84 2.13 7.42
N ALA A 267 1.15 3.40 7.11
CA ALA A 267 2.42 4.01 7.50
C ALA A 267 2.60 4.03 9.04
N THR A 268 1.52 4.39 9.75
CA THR A 268 1.54 4.46 11.22
C THR A 268 1.71 3.07 11.84
N ALA A 269 0.99 2.06 11.32
CA ALA A 269 1.09 0.68 11.77
C ALA A 269 2.47 0.08 11.44
N ASP A 270 2.99 0.33 10.24
CA ASP A 270 4.30 -0.17 9.82
C ASP A 270 5.43 0.42 10.69
N LEU A 271 5.40 1.74 10.99
CA LEU A 271 6.36 2.33 11.91
C LEU A 271 6.37 1.62 13.28
N LEU A 272 5.21 1.35 13.85
CA LEU A 272 5.09 0.72 15.17
C LEU A 272 5.73 -0.67 15.25
N ASN A 273 5.89 -1.38 14.12
CA ASN A 273 6.63 -2.66 14.07
C ASN A 273 8.13 -2.51 14.26
N PHE A 274 8.67 -1.33 13.94
CA PHE A 274 10.12 -1.07 13.98
C PHE A 274 10.52 -0.11 15.08
N LEU A 275 9.60 0.80 15.49
CA LEU A 275 9.85 1.81 16.51
C LEU A 275 10.21 1.16 17.85
N PRO A 276 11.34 1.51 18.48
CA PRO A 276 11.73 0.94 19.76
C PRO A 276 10.62 1.06 20.81
N LEU A 277 10.47 0.02 21.65
CA LEU A 277 9.44 0.00 22.70
C LEU A 277 9.57 1.16 23.71
N ASN A 278 10.80 1.60 23.95
CA ASN A 278 11.14 2.70 24.85
C ASN A 278 11.19 4.08 24.17
N HIS A 279 10.80 4.17 22.90
CA HIS A 279 10.75 5.47 22.22
C HIS A 279 9.75 6.41 22.90
N PRO A 280 10.14 7.67 23.26
CA PRO A 280 9.34 8.54 24.13
C PRO A 280 7.97 8.88 23.53
N LYS A 281 7.84 8.91 22.20
CA LYS A 281 6.59 9.21 21.51
C LYS A 281 5.82 7.99 20.99
N ARG A 282 6.23 6.77 21.36
CA ARG A 282 5.55 5.55 20.92
C ARG A 282 4.06 5.53 21.33
N GLY A 283 3.77 5.97 22.57
CA GLY A 283 2.39 6.07 23.07
C GLY A 283 1.52 7.05 22.28
N GLU A 284 2.10 8.18 21.83
CA GLU A 284 1.44 9.15 20.97
C GLU A 284 1.08 8.55 19.62
N VAL A 285 2.02 7.85 18.97
CA VAL A 285 1.79 7.17 17.68
C VAL A 285 0.69 6.10 17.79
N ILE A 286 0.68 5.30 18.86
CA ILE A 286 -0.38 4.33 19.14
C ILE A 286 -1.73 5.04 19.30
N THR A 287 -1.78 6.17 19.99
CA THR A 287 -3.01 6.94 20.19
C THR A 287 -3.56 7.48 18.88
N LEU A 288 -2.70 7.97 17.97
CA LEU A 288 -3.10 8.43 16.65
C LEU A 288 -3.67 7.27 15.81
N LEU A 289 -3.00 6.10 15.79
CA LEU A 289 -3.51 4.92 15.09
C LEU A 289 -4.86 4.45 15.65
N LYS A 290 -5.00 4.39 16.98
CA LYS A 290 -6.28 4.06 17.63
C LYS A 290 -7.40 4.98 17.17
N ARG A 291 -7.18 6.30 17.19
CA ARG A 291 -8.16 7.28 16.74
C ARG A 291 -8.59 7.04 15.30
N GLN A 292 -7.64 6.80 14.40
CA GLN A 292 -7.94 6.48 13.01
C GLN A 292 -8.77 5.20 12.87
N ILE A 293 -8.40 4.12 13.58
CA ILE A 293 -9.15 2.85 13.56
C ILE A 293 -10.58 3.03 14.06
N LEU A 294 -10.76 3.74 15.19
CA LEU A 294 -12.07 4.00 15.78
C LEU A 294 -13.01 4.71 14.79
N ASN A 295 -12.48 5.67 14.06
CA ASN A 295 -13.24 6.44 13.09
C ASN A 295 -13.53 5.63 11.82
N ILE A 296 -12.50 5.01 11.23
CA ILE A 296 -12.65 4.20 10.00
C ILE A 296 -13.64 3.03 10.20
N ALA A 297 -13.67 2.43 11.37
CA ALA A 297 -14.61 1.34 11.67
C ALA A 297 -16.09 1.75 11.50
N GLN A 298 -16.43 3.03 11.71
CA GLN A 298 -17.79 3.55 11.56
C GLN A 298 -18.23 3.66 10.09
N TYR A 299 -17.28 3.67 9.15
CA TYR A 299 -17.54 3.78 7.71
C TYR A 299 -17.50 2.42 6.99
N GLN A 300 -17.32 1.31 7.72
CA GLN A 300 -17.39 -0.03 7.12
C GLN A 300 -18.82 -0.32 6.64
N SER A 301 -18.97 -0.70 5.37
CA SER A 301 -20.26 -1.09 4.83
C SER A 301 -20.71 -2.47 5.33
N GLN A 302 -21.97 -2.82 5.11
CA GLN A 302 -22.52 -4.14 5.47
C GLN A 302 -21.83 -5.30 4.72
N THR A 303 -21.14 -5.03 3.61
CA THR A 303 -20.35 -6.04 2.87
C THR A 303 -18.98 -6.29 3.48
N GLY A 304 -18.58 -5.51 4.49
CA GLY A 304 -17.25 -5.53 5.07
C GLY A 304 -16.23 -4.63 4.36
N LEU A 305 -16.53 -4.13 3.17
CA LEU A 305 -15.67 -3.20 2.42
C LEU A 305 -15.94 -1.74 2.82
N TRP A 306 -15.07 -0.83 2.36
CA TRP A 306 -15.24 0.60 2.51
C TRP A 306 -15.41 1.27 1.14
N HIS A 307 -16.08 2.43 1.15
CA HIS A 307 -16.34 3.20 -0.07
C HIS A 307 -15.11 3.97 -0.55
N GLN A 308 -15.04 4.21 -1.85
CA GLN A 308 -14.01 5.02 -2.53
C GLN A 308 -13.87 6.41 -1.88
N ILE A 309 -15.00 7.05 -1.57
CA ILE A 309 -15.10 8.29 -0.82
C ILE A 309 -15.79 7.94 0.50
N LEU A 310 -15.05 7.93 1.59
CA LEU A 310 -15.45 7.27 2.84
C LEU A 310 -16.78 7.75 3.42
N ASN A 311 -17.07 9.05 3.34
CA ASN A 311 -18.32 9.63 3.83
C ASN A 311 -19.44 9.71 2.76
N LYS A 312 -19.27 8.99 1.61
CA LYS A 312 -20.22 8.96 0.50
C LYS A 312 -20.60 7.51 0.18
N GLN A 313 -21.74 7.07 0.72
CA GLN A 313 -22.22 5.68 0.57
C GLN A 313 -22.70 5.36 -0.85
N ASP A 314 -22.87 6.33 -1.69
CA ASP A 314 -23.20 6.21 -3.11
C ASP A 314 -21.96 6.09 -4.02
N SER A 315 -20.75 6.29 -3.50
CA SER A 315 -19.53 5.93 -4.21
C SER A 315 -19.30 4.41 -4.18
N TYR A 316 -18.56 3.88 -5.15
CA TYR A 316 -18.34 2.43 -5.21
C TYR A 316 -17.51 1.91 -4.02
N LEU A 317 -17.66 0.61 -3.72
CA LEU A 317 -16.85 -0.08 -2.71
C LEU A 317 -15.45 -0.33 -3.28
N GLU A 318 -14.41 0.14 -2.59
CA GLU A 318 -13.06 0.19 -3.12
C GLU A 318 -12.15 -0.82 -2.41
N THR A 319 -11.50 -1.66 -3.20
CA THR A 319 -10.78 -2.83 -2.69
C THR A 319 -9.45 -2.46 -2.04
N SER A 320 -8.69 -1.48 -2.58
CA SER A 320 -7.37 -1.17 -2.02
C SER A 320 -7.45 -0.55 -0.63
N CYS A 321 -8.33 0.44 -0.43
CA CYS A 321 -8.51 1.03 0.90
C CYS A 321 -9.07 0.00 1.90
N SER A 322 -9.99 -0.86 1.46
CA SER A 322 -10.53 -1.93 2.29
C SER A 322 -9.43 -2.89 2.75
N ALA A 323 -8.47 -3.23 1.88
CA ALA A 323 -7.32 -4.05 2.25
C ALA A 323 -6.40 -3.32 3.24
N MET A 324 -6.13 -2.04 3.01
CA MET A 324 -5.28 -1.22 3.89
C MET A 324 -5.88 -1.07 5.29
N PHE A 325 -7.18 -0.85 5.40
CA PHE A 325 -7.87 -0.77 6.69
C PHE A 325 -7.90 -2.12 7.38
N THR A 326 -8.23 -3.20 6.66
CA THR A 326 -8.20 -4.57 7.18
C THR A 326 -6.82 -4.92 7.74
N TYR A 327 -5.74 -4.62 6.99
CA TYR A 327 -4.36 -4.80 7.46
C TYR A 327 -4.09 -4.01 8.74
N SER A 328 -4.38 -2.71 8.73
CA SER A 328 -4.03 -1.82 9.84
C SER A 328 -4.79 -2.15 11.13
N ILE A 329 -6.03 -2.58 11.00
CA ILE A 329 -6.84 -3.03 12.14
C ILE A 329 -6.34 -4.38 12.64
N ALA A 330 -6.11 -5.36 11.75
CA ALA A 330 -5.66 -6.69 12.11
C ALA A 330 -4.31 -6.66 12.84
N ILE A 331 -3.32 -5.92 12.32
CA ILE A 331 -2.01 -5.81 12.94
C ILE A 331 -2.08 -5.06 14.28
N ALA A 332 -2.95 -4.07 14.41
CA ALA A 332 -3.15 -3.36 15.68
C ALA A 332 -3.76 -4.27 16.76
N VAL A 333 -4.68 -5.14 16.38
CA VAL A 333 -5.26 -6.16 17.28
C VAL A 333 -4.21 -7.21 17.64
N ASN A 334 -3.47 -7.74 16.66
CA ASN A 334 -2.42 -8.75 16.86
C ASN A 334 -1.34 -8.29 17.85
N ASN A 335 -0.99 -7.00 17.81
CA ASN A 335 0.02 -6.40 18.68
C ASN A 335 -0.52 -5.80 19.99
N GLY A 336 -1.84 -5.91 20.23
CA GLY A 336 -2.47 -5.33 21.43
C GLY A 336 -2.48 -3.79 21.47
N TRP A 337 -2.31 -3.14 20.31
CA TRP A 337 -2.40 -1.67 20.23
C TRP A 337 -3.82 -1.18 20.29
N ILE A 338 -4.81 -2.02 19.96
CA ILE A 338 -6.23 -1.75 20.12
C ILE A 338 -6.94 -2.95 20.75
N ASP A 339 -8.14 -2.72 21.27
CA ASP A 339 -8.97 -3.75 21.91
C ASP A 339 -9.33 -4.89 20.96
N GLN A 340 -9.37 -6.14 21.48
CA GLN A 340 -9.71 -7.35 20.72
C GLN A 340 -11.10 -7.31 20.07
N ARG A 341 -12.02 -6.47 20.53
CA ARG A 341 -13.35 -6.28 19.92
C ARG A 341 -13.26 -5.82 18.45
N TYR A 342 -12.18 -5.13 18.07
CA TYR A 342 -11.95 -4.70 16.69
C TYR A 342 -11.53 -5.83 15.74
N LYS A 343 -11.24 -7.02 16.27
CA LYS A 343 -11.03 -8.24 15.48
C LYS A 343 -12.16 -8.48 14.48
N THR A 344 -13.41 -8.28 14.89
CA THR A 344 -14.58 -8.48 14.02
C THR A 344 -14.53 -7.58 12.80
N ILE A 345 -14.15 -6.29 12.95
CA ILE A 345 -14.04 -5.35 11.83
C ILE A 345 -13.02 -5.84 10.79
N ALA A 346 -11.85 -6.32 11.25
CA ALA A 346 -10.83 -6.87 10.34
C ALA A 346 -11.30 -8.16 9.66
N LEU A 347 -12.00 -9.06 10.37
CA LEU A 347 -12.51 -10.30 9.79
C LEU A 347 -13.61 -10.04 8.76
N GLU A 348 -14.55 -9.13 9.03
CA GLU A 348 -15.56 -8.72 8.05
C GLU A 348 -14.93 -8.01 6.86
N GLY A 349 -13.91 -7.16 7.08
CA GLY A 349 -13.10 -6.57 6.00
C GLY A 349 -12.51 -7.62 5.08
N TRP A 350 -11.89 -8.67 5.64
CA TRP A 350 -11.34 -9.77 4.86
C TRP A 350 -12.42 -10.55 4.10
N LYS A 351 -13.58 -10.83 4.71
CA LYS A 351 -14.70 -11.48 4.02
C LYS A 351 -15.18 -10.65 2.82
N GLY A 352 -15.27 -9.34 2.96
CA GLY A 352 -15.56 -8.44 1.86
C GLY A 352 -14.51 -8.54 0.75
N LEU A 353 -13.22 -8.55 1.10
CA LEU A 353 -12.12 -8.69 0.15
C LEU A 353 -12.16 -10.01 -0.62
N LEU A 354 -12.60 -11.11 0.00
CA LEU A 354 -12.77 -12.41 -0.70
C LEU A 354 -13.73 -12.31 -1.87
N THR A 355 -14.73 -11.43 -1.84
CA THR A 355 -15.67 -11.22 -2.93
C THR A 355 -15.05 -10.48 -4.12
N GLN A 356 -13.90 -9.85 -3.92
CA GLN A 356 -13.17 -9.08 -4.92
C GLN A 356 -12.03 -9.86 -5.58
N ILE A 357 -11.82 -11.12 -5.16
CA ILE A 357 -10.74 -11.96 -5.69
C ILE A 357 -11.32 -13.06 -6.57
N THR A 358 -10.92 -13.10 -7.84
CA THR A 358 -11.41 -14.09 -8.82
C THR A 358 -10.84 -15.49 -8.53
N LYS A 359 -11.39 -16.49 -9.23
CA LYS A 359 -10.88 -17.87 -9.13
C LYS A 359 -9.42 -17.99 -9.56
N GLU A 360 -8.97 -17.17 -10.50
CA GLU A 360 -7.61 -17.09 -11.03
C GLU A 360 -6.67 -16.24 -10.19
N GLY A 361 -7.17 -15.60 -9.13
CA GLY A 361 -6.37 -14.76 -8.23
C GLY A 361 -6.18 -13.31 -8.72
N ALA A 362 -6.90 -12.89 -9.75
CA ALA A 362 -6.98 -11.47 -10.08
C ALA A 362 -7.87 -10.73 -9.08
N VAL A 363 -7.63 -9.44 -8.88
CA VAL A 363 -8.37 -8.60 -7.93
C VAL A 363 -9.13 -7.52 -8.69
N ILE A 364 -10.41 -7.32 -8.33
CA ILE A 364 -11.27 -6.31 -8.94
C ILE A 364 -11.61 -5.19 -7.94
N GLY A 365 -12.16 -4.09 -8.42
CA GLY A 365 -12.61 -2.99 -7.56
C GLY A 365 -11.48 -2.14 -6.97
N ILE A 366 -10.25 -2.23 -7.50
CA ILE A 366 -9.14 -1.38 -7.10
C ILE A 366 -9.17 -0.10 -7.94
N CYS A 367 -9.27 1.05 -7.30
CA CYS A 367 -9.14 2.36 -7.92
C CYS A 367 -7.76 2.51 -8.58
N GLU A 368 -7.72 2.98 -9.82
CA GLU A 368 -6.46 3.29 -10.49
C GLU A 368 -5.64 4.38 -9.79
N GLY A 369 -4.43 4.65 -10.26
CA GLY A 369 -3.58 5.75 -9.77
C GLY A 369 -4.33 7.09 -9.79
N THR A 370 -4.32 7.80 -8.68
CA THR A 370 -5.17 9.00 -8.48
C THR A 370 -4.31 10.15 -7.97
N ILE A 371 -4.39 11.27 -8.67
CA ILE A 371 -3.82 12.56 -8.23
C ILE A 371 -4.83 13.31 -7.36
N ILE A 372 -4.45 14.47 -6.81
CA ILE A 372 -5.42 15.38 -6.20
C ILE A 372 -6.38 15.89 -7.29
N GLY A 373 -7.66 15.67 -7.08
CA GLY A 373 -8.71 16.20 -7.93
C GLY A 373 -9.21 17.55 -7.43
N ASP A 374 -9.61 18.42 -8.38
CA ASP A 374 -10.12 19.75 -8.07
C ASP A 374 -11.54 19.73 -7.53
N ASP A 375 -12.29 18.66 -7.80
CA ASP A 375 -13.67 18.50 -7.35
C ASP A 375 -14.02 17.07 -6.93
N LEU A 376 -15.18 16.92 -6.31
CA LEU A 376 -15.68 15.64 -5.84
C LEU A 376 -16.01 14.68 -7.01
N LYS A 377 -16.47 15.21 -8.16
CA LYS A 377 -16.79 14.42 -9.35
C LYS A 377 -15.58 13.66 -9.87
N PHE A 378 -14.39 14.26 -9.85
CA PHE A 378 -13.15 13.60 -10.21
C PHE A 378 -12.96 12.28 -9.47
N TYR A 379 -13.23 12.25 -8.15
CA TYR A 379 -13.08 11.04 -7.33
C TYR A 379 -14.19 10.01 -7.59
N TYR A 380 -15.44 10.44 -7.86
CA TYR A 380 -16.52 9.54 -8.24
C TYR A 380 -16.25 8.83 -9.57
N ASP A 381 -15.66 9.55 -10.52
CA ASP A 381 -15.42 9.06 -11.89
C ASP A 381 -14.12 8.23 -12.00
N ARG A 382 -13.33 8.08 -10.90
CA ARG A 382 -12.11 7.26 -10.98
C ARG A 382 -12.44 5.82 -11.32
N PRO A 383 -11.87 5.26 -12.42
CA PRO A 383 -12.10 3.88 -12.80
C PRO A 383 -11.44 2.90 -11.83
N ALA A 384 -11.97 1.68 -11.82
CA ALA A 384 -11.39 0.53 -11.11
C ALA A 384 -11.07 -0.58 -12.12
N PRO A 385 -9.93 -0.49 -12.82
CA PRO A 385 -9.54 -1.46 -13.84
C PRO A 385 -9.42 -2.88 -13.28
N TYR A 386 -9.62 -3.87 -14.16
CA TYR A 386 -9.45 -5.27 -13.79
C TYR A 386 -8.00 -5.55 -13.39
N ASN A 387 -7.81 -6.15 -12.22
CA ASN A 387 -6.51 -6.53 -11.67
C ASN A 387 -5.51 -5.37 -11.56
N ASP A 388 -6.00 -4.19 -11.16
CA ASP A 388 -5.15 -3.02 -10.99
C ASP A 388 -4.09 -3.23 -9.90
N ILE A 389 -2.88 -2.77 -10.15
CA ILE A 389 -1.70 -3.09 -9.35
C ILE A 389 -1.66 -2.35 -8.00
N HIS A 390 -2.35 -1.19 -7.87
CA HIS A 390 -2.23 -0.29 -6.72
C HIS A 390 -2.70 -0.90 -5.38
N GLY A 391 -3.55 -1.93 -5.41
CA GLY A 391 -4.08 -2.56 -4.20
C GLY A 391 -3.46 -3.91 -3.84
N LEU A 392 -2.68 -4.55 -4.74
CA LEU A 392 -2.24 -5.94 -4.58
C LEU A 392 -1.35 -6.15 -3.35
N GLY A 393 -0.41 -5.25 -3.10
CA GLY A 393 0.46 -5.34 -1.93
C GLY A 393 -0.31 -5.27 -0.60
N ALA A 394 -1.33 -4.41 -0.53
CA ALA A 394 -2.20 -4.29 0.63
C ALA A 394 -3.03 -5.57 0.87
N ILE A 395 -3.49 -6.25 -0.20
CA ILE A 395 -4.16 -7.56 -0.11
C ILE A 395 -3.27 -8.61 0.55
N PHE A 396 -1.99 -8.69 0.16
CA PHE A 396 -1.05 -9.63 0.79
C PHE A 396 -0.90 -9.37 2.29
N LEU A 397 -0.65 -8.11 2.64
CA LEU A 397 -0.44 -7.72 4.02
C LEU A 397 -1.70 -7.92 4.86
N ALA A 398 -2.88 -7.57 4.34
CA ALA A 398 -4.16 -7.80 5.02
C ALA A 398 -4.40 -9.29 5.28
N GLY A 399 -4.22 -10.13 4.26
CA GLY A 399 -4.42 -11.56 4.41
C GLY A 399 -3.46 -12.20 5.40
N LEU A 400 -2.19 -11.80 5.41
CA LEU A 400 -1.20 -12.33 6.35
C LEU A 400 -1.50 -11.90 7.80
N GLU A 401 -1.96 -10.67 8.02
CA GLU A 401 -2.33 -10.24 9.37
C GLU A 401 -3.65 -10.87 9.83
N VAL A 402 -4.62 -11.07 8.94
CA VAL A 402 -5.84 -11.84 9.25
C VAL A 402 -5.51 -13.31 9.53
N TYR A 403 -4.58 -13.93 8.80
CA TYR A 403 -4.07 -15.26 9.06
C TYR A 403 -3.54 -15.40 10.50
N LYS A 404 -2.72 -14.44 10.96
CA LYS A 404 -2.23 -14.41 12.35
C LYS A 404 -3.37 -14.19 13.36
N LEU A 405 -4.31 -13.29 13.03
CA LEU A 405 -5.45 -12.93 13.87
C LEU A 405 -6.38 -14.11 14.18
N LEU A 406 -6.46 -15.10 13.27
CA LEU A 406 -7.28 -16.30 13.49
C LEU A 406 -6.68 -17.24 14.56
N GLY A 407 -5.41 -17.05 14.94
CA GLY A 407 -4.76 -17.89 15.94
C GLY A 407 -4.55 -19.34 15.48
N ASP A 408 -3.83 -20.11 16.26
CA ASP A 408 -3.86 -21.55 16.11
C ASP A 408 -5.10 -22.06 16.87
N ASN A 409 -6.00 -22.76 16.19
CA ASN A 409 -7.05 -23.48 16.88
C ASN A 409 -6.37 -24.48 17.82
N ILE A 410 -6.33 -24.15 19.12
CA ILE A 410 -5.88 -25.04 20.19
C ILE A 410 -6.95 -26.11 20.37
#